data_5048abb44070203b8be08fbe15442e13
#
_entry.id   5048abb44070203b8be08fbe15442e13
#
_cell.length_a   1.000
_cell.length_b   1.000
_cell.length_c   1.000
_cell.angle_alpha   90.00
_cell.angle_beta   90.00
_cell.angle_gamma   90.00
#
_symmetry.space_group_name_H-M   'P 1'
#
loop_
_entity.id
_entity.type
_entity.pdbx_description
1 polymer ?
#
loop_
_entity_poly.entity_id
_entity_poly.type
_entity_poly.pdbx_seq_one_letter_code
_entity_poly.pdbx_strand_id
1 'polypeptide(L)'
;MKSNKKWLGLLMASLIVGSALAGCGGTKKADAPKASDEKVLTVYSARSESLNNAVIKNFEKDTGIKVNVVIAGTGEVVKRVKSEKDNPLGDVLWAGSEAMLSSSKDLFTSYVSKENDKMMDQFKNTTGTFTPAFSDPTVMIVNTKLEKDLGLNITGFGDLINSNLKGKIAFGDPVNSSSAFQSLTAMLYGMGKGDPFSAEAWNYMDKFIANLQGKMANSSSQVYKGVAGGEYVVGLTWEDPAASLVKNGAPVKVVFPTEGALYAPQSVQIIKNCKHLENAKKFVDYMLSEKVQNYVGENLTVRPLRKGAKLASYMTPANKIVLAPKYDEKWVAENKGKFTKMFTEHLEKSM
;
A
#
# COMPACT_ATOMS: atom_id res chain seq x y z
N MET A 1 45.55 -22.37 -43.40
CA MET A 1 45.01 -23.39 -44.34
C MET A 1 43.55 -23.14 -44.44
N LYS A 2 43.05 -22.52 -45.53
CA LYS A 2 42.29 -23.10 -46.64
C LYS A 2 40.98 -23.77 -46.11
N SER A 3 39.75 -23.49 -46.55
CA SER A 3 39.23 -23.09 -47.84
C SER A 3 37.72 -22.95 -47.75
N ASN A 4 37.11 -21.85 -48.18
CA ASN A 4 36.24 -21.70 -49.33
C ASN A 4 35.13 -22.74 -49.60
N LYS A 5 33.86 -22.30 -49.77
CA LYS A 5 33.11 -22.04 -51.05
C LYS A 5 31.63 -21.96 -50.70
N LYS A 6 30.87 -20.85 -50.93
CA LYS A 6 30.22 -20.42 -52.19
C LYS A 6 29.24 -21.44 -52.78
N TRP A 7 27.95 -20.96 -52.92
CA TRP A 7 27.18 -20.89 -54.18
C TRP A 7 25.72 -20.64 -53.85
N LEU A 8 25.17 -19.52 -54.30
CA LEU A 8 24.36 -19.19 -55.49
C LEU A 8 23.05 -20.03 -55.52
N GLY A 9 21.89 -19.46 -55.51
CA GLY A 9 21.26 -18.38 -56.26
C GLY A 9 20.05 -18.97 -56.97
N LEU A 10 18.93 -18.36 -56.99
CA LEU A 10 18.15 -18.10 -58.22
C LEU A 10 16.85 -17.33 -57.88
N LEU A 11 16.74 -16.28 -58.63
CA LEU A 11 15.55 -15.44 -58.87
C LEU A 11 14.36 -16.24 -59.45
N MET A 12 13.16 -15.86 -59.16
CA MET A 12 12.14 -15.66 -60.19
C MET A 12 11.12 -14.60 -59.77
N ALA A 13 10.99 -13.66 -60.68
CA ALA A 13 10.14 -12.48 -60.64
C ALA A 13 8.83 -12.76 -61.43
N SER A 14 7.93 -11.79 -61.30
CA SER A 14 6.76 -11.44 -62.14
C SER A 14 5.46 -12.11 -61.70
N LEU A 15 4.32 -11.39 -61.59
CA LEU A 15 3.73 -10.41 -62.50
C LEU A 15 2.68 -9.54 -61.75
N ILE A 16 2.66 -8.29 -62.14
CA ILE A 16 1.69 -7.24 -61.84
C ILE A 16 0.39 -7.51 -62.63
N VAL A 17 -0.75 -7.33 -61.95
CA VAL A 17 -1.96 -6.77 -62.63
C VAL A 17 -2.66 -5.82 -61.62
N GLY A 18 -2.73 -4.59 -61.98
CA GLY A 18 -3.48 -3.55 -61.31
C GLY A 18 -4.94 -3.55 -61.68
N SER A 19 -5.76 -3.07 -60.79
CA SER A 19 -7.02 -2.40 -61.13
C SER A 19 -7.32 -1.31 -60.10
N ALA A 20 -7.59 -0.16 -60.61
CA ALA A 20 -7.77 1.11 -59.94
C ALA A 20 -9.22 1.35 -59.51
N LEU A 21 -9.34 2.29 -58.55
CA LEU A 21 -10.41 3.25 -58.31
C LEU A 21 -11.76 2.77 -57.77
N ALA A 22 -12.02 3.13 -56.50
CA ALA A 22 -13.13 4.04 -56.20
C ALA A 22 -13.01 4.50 -54.74
N GLY A 23 -12.88 5.78 -54.51
CA GLY A 23 -12.82 6.41 -53.21
C GLY A 23 -14.16 6.45 -52.50
N CYS A 24 -14.11 6.42 -51.20
CA CYS A 24 -15.03 7.13 -50.34
C CYS A 24 -14.34 7.40 -49.01
N GLY A 25 -14.18 8.69 -48.67
CA GLY A 25 -13.66 9.12 -47.38
C GLY A 25 -14.53 8.68 -46.23
N GLY A 26 -13.97 7.92 -45.35
CA GLY A 26 -14.48 7.62 -44.02
C GLY A 26 -13.34 7.79 -43.04
N THR A 27 -13.36 8.86 -42.25
CA THR A 27 -12.55 9.03 -41.09
C THR A 27 -12.80 7.84 -40.15
N LYS A 28 -11.91 6.83 -40.20
CA LYS A 28 -11.88 5.79 -39.17
C LYS A 28 -11.52 6.47 -37.86
N LYS A 29 -12.54 6.65 -36.98
CA LYS A 29 -12.30 6.78 -35.55
C LYS A 29 -11.43 5.60 -35.17
N ALA A 30 -10.29 5.91 -34.53
CA ALA A 30 -9.46 4.87 -33.89
C ALA A 30 -10.36 4.16 -32.88
N ASP A 31 -10.66 2.89 -33.14
CA ASP A 31 -11.36 2.05 -32.19
C ASP A 31 -10.55 1.99 -30.91
N ALA A 32 -11.19 2.30 -29.79
CA ALA A 32 -10.63 2.04 -28.47
C ALA A 32 -10.21 0.54 -28.40
N PRO A 33 -9.09 0.21 -27.74
CA PRO A 33 -8.67 -1.19 -27.66
C PRO A 33 -9.82 -2.04 -27.11
N LYS A 34 -10.24 -3.06 -27.87
CA LYS A 34 -11.20 -4.05 -27.40
C LYS A 34 -10.66 -4.67 -26.12
N ALA A 35 -11.44 -4.60 -25.04
CA ALA A 35 -11.15 -5.32 -23.79
C ALA A 35 -10.90 -6.79 -24.16
N SER A 36 -9.75 -7.34 -23.73
CA SER A 36 -9.46 -8.76 -23.97
C SER A 36 -10.39 -9.60 -23.10
N ASP A 37 -11.06 -10.60 -23.70
CA ASP A 37 -11.88 -11.59 -22.98
C ASP A 37 -11.03 -12.58 -22.15
N GLU A 38 -9.74 -12.33 -22.02
CA GLU A 38 -8.82 -13.16 -21.26
C GLU A 38 -9.17 -13.12 -19.76
N LYS A 39 -9.30 -14.30 -19.16
CA LYS A 39 -9.56 -14.47 -17.73
C LYS A 39 -8.27 -14.32 -16.91
N VAL A 40 -7.59 -13.20 -17.07
CA VAL A 40 -6.36 -12.84 -16.33
C VAL A 40 -6.47 -11.44 -15.74
N LEU A 41 -5.70 -11.21 -14.67
CA LEU A 41 -5.57 -9.93 -14.01
C LEU A 41 -4.15 -9.81 -13.44
N THR A 42 -3.50 -8.68 -13.61
CA THR A 42 -2.21 -8.39 -12.96
C THR A 42 -2.40 -7.36 -11.85
N VAL A 43 -2.06 -7.75 -10.62
CA VAL A 43 -2.20 -6.91 -9.42
C VAL A 43 -0.82 -6.54 -8.88
N TYR A 44 -0.55 -5.25 -8.78
CA TYR A 44 0.59 -4.72 -8.04
C TYR A 44 0.17 -4.44 -6.61
N SER A 45 0.81 -5.08 -5.64
CA SER A 45 0.38 -5.03 -4.25
C SER A 45 1.52 -4.67 -3.31
N ALA A 46 1.22 -3.83 -2.30
CA ALA A 46 2.09 -3.59 -1.16
C ALA A 46 1.49 -4.16 0.14
N ARG A 47 0.60 -5.14 0.01
CA ARG A 47 -0.05 -5.80 1.15
C ARG A 47 0.77 -7.00 1.62
N SER A 48 0.49 -7.46 2.86
CA SER A 48 1.11 -8.67 3.39
C SER A 48 0.82 -9.88 2.49
N GLU A 49 1.76 -10.81 2.43
CA GLU A 49 1.63 -12.02 1.62
C GLU A 49 0.41 -12.84 2.03
N SER A 50 0.14 -12.93 3.35
CA SER A 50 -1.01 -13.65 3.89
C SER A 50 -2.34 -13.07 3.39
N LEU A 51 -2.48 -11.75 3.37
CA LEU A 51 -3.68 -11.07 2.88
C LEU A 51 -3.83 -11.24 1.36
N ASN A 52 -2.74 -11.06 0.60
CA ASN A 52 -2.74 -11.27 -0.84
C ASN A 52 -3.22 -12.69 -1.17
N ASN A 53 -2.57 -13.71 -0.60
CA ASN A 53 -2.89 -15.11 -0.86
C ASN A 53 -4.34 -15.44 -0.52
N ALA A 54 -4.85 -14.96 0.62
CA ALA A 54 -6.21 -15.24 1.04
C ALA A 54 -7.27 -14.61 0.11
N VAL A 55 -7.11 -13.35 -0.25
CA VAL A 55 -8.08 -12.63 -1.11
C VAL A 55 -7.99 -13.12 -2.55
N ILE A 56 -6.79 -13.27 -3.10
CA ILE A 56 -6.58 -13.70 -4.49
C ILE A 56 -7.10 -15.11 -4.72
N LYS A 57 -6.76 -16.05 -3.84
CA LYS A 57 -7.26 -17.44 -3.93
C LYS A 57 -8.78 -17.51 -3.97
N ASN A 58 -9.44 -16.73 -3.12
CA ASN A 58 -10.90 -16.67 -3.10
C ASN A 58 -11.46 -16.00 -4.37
N PHE A 59 -10.85 -14.92 -4.86
CA PHE A 59 -11.24 -14.26 -6.10
C PHE A 59 -11.12 -15.20 -7.31
N GLU A 60 -10.00 -15.88 -7.46
CA GLU A 60 -9.79 -16.87 -8.54
C GLU A 60 -10.83 -17.98 -8.51
N LYS A 61 -11.10 -18.52 -7.30
CA LYS A 61 -12.11 -19.57 -7.10
C LYS A 61 -13.51 -19.12 -7.51
N ASP A 62 -13.88 -17.87 -7.17
CA ASP A 62 -15.24 -17.38 -7.38
C ASP A 62 -15.48 -16.85 -8.79
N THR A 63 -14.45 -16.37 -9.48
CA THR A 63 -14.59 -15.70 -10.79
C THR A 63 -13.98 -16.49 -11.95
N GLY A 64 -13.09 -17.43 -11.67
CA GLY A 64 -12.29 -18.13 -12.68
C GLY A 64 -11.23 -17.22 -13.33
N ILE A 65 -11.03 -15.99 -12.85
CA ILE A 65 -10.01 -15.06 -13.34
C ILE A 65 -8.69 -15.37 -12.60
N LYS A 66 -7.63 -15.68 -13.35
CA LYS A 66 -6.31 -15.91 -12.80
C LYS A 66 -5.61 -14.60 -12.46
N VAL A 67 -4.94 -14.54 -11.32
CA VAL A 67 -4.28 -13.32 -10.82
C VAL A 67 -2.77 -13.50 -10.76
N ASN A 68 -2.07 -12.69 -11.53
CA ASN A 68 -0.63 -12.50 -11.40
C ASN A 68 -0.37 -11.39 -10.38
N VAL A 69 0.23 -11.70 -9.24
CA VAL A 69 0.54 -10.69 -8.22
C VAL A 69 2.03 -10.34 -8.20
N VAL A 70 2.32 -9.04 -8.14
CA VAL A 70 3.67 -8.51 -7.90
C VAL A 70 3.64 -7.78 -6.55
N ILE A 71 4.40 -8.30 -5.59
CA ILE A 71 4.46 -7.76 -4.23
C ILE A 71 5.75 -6.94 -4.06
N ALA A 72 5.59 -5.64 -3.75
CA ALA A 72 6.70 -4.74 -3.46
C ALA A 72 6.25 -3.55 -2.60
N GLY A 73 7.16 -2.69 -2.18
CA GLY A 73 6.83 -1.48 -1.42
C GLY A 73 5.95 -0.51 -2.22
N THR A 74 5.09 0.26 -1.53
CA THR A 74 4.16 1.20 -2.19
C THR A 74 4.87 2.14 -3.17
N GLY A 75 5.99 2.74 -2.75
CA GLY A 75 6.77 3.63 -3.61
C GLY A 75 7.33 2.93 -4.85
N GLU A 76 7.74 1.68 -4.71
CA GLU A 76 8.27 0.87 -5.81
C GLU A 76 7.19 0.52 -6.83
N VAL A 77 6.01 0.02 -6.37
CA VAL A 77 4.91 -0.30 -7.28
C VAL A 77 4.35 0.95 -7.97
N VAL A 78 4.31 2.11 -7.31
CA VAL A 78 3.92 3.38 -7.92
C VAL A 78 4.94 3.85 -8.97
N LYS A 79 6.24 3.74 -8.70
CA LYS A 79 7.30 4.03 -9.69
C LYS A 79 7.15 3.12 -10.91
N ARG A 80 6.82 1.85 -10.70
CA ARG A 80 6.58 0.89 -11.78
C ARG A 80 5.37 1.28 -12.62
N VAL A 81 4.22 1.56 -12.01
CA VAL A 81 3.02 2.05 -12.74
C VAL A 81 3.36 3.30 -13.56
N LYS A 82 4.12 4.23 -12.99
CA LYS A 82 4.55 5.46 -13.68
C LYS A 82 5.46 5.16 -14.88
N SER A 83 6.40 4.23 -14.76
CA SER A 83 7.29 3.86 -15.86
C SER A 83 6.58 3.12 -17.00
N GLU A 84 5.49 2.41 -16.67
CA GLU A 84 4.68 1.63 -17.60
C GLU A 84 3.47 2.41 -18.16
N LYS A 85 3.31 3.72 -17.86
CA LYS A 85 2.10 4.51 -18.15
C LYS A 85 1.62 4.47 -19.62
N ASP A 86 2.56 4.33 -20.56
CA ASP A 86 2.27 4.33 -22.01
C ASP A 86 1.94 2.91 -22.53
N ASN A 87 2.33 1.85 -21.80
CA ASN A 87 2.00 0.46 -22.06
C ASN A 87 1.89 -0.32 -20.73
N PRO A 88 0.78 -0.17 -19.99
CA PRO A 88 0.63 -0.80 -18.68
C PRO A 88 0.71 -2.31 -18.74
N LEU A 89 1.51 -2.89 -17.83
CA LEU A 89 1.61 -4.33 -17.63
C LEU A 89 0.78 -4.80 -16.43
N GLY A 90 0.43 -3.89 -15.51
CA GLY A 90 -0.48 -4.11 -14.41
C GLY A 90 -1.88 -3.59 -14.71
N ASP A 91 -2.89 -4.19 -14.09
CA ASP A 91 -4.29 -3.79 -14.20
C ASP A 91 -4.78 -3.06 -12.96
N VAL A 92 -4.33 -3.49 -11.79
CA VAL A 92 -4.75 -2.98 -10.48
C VAL A 92 -3.54 -2.66 -9.63
N LEU A 93 -3.60 -1.53 -8.93
CA LEU A 93 -2.72 -1.24 -7.80
C LEU A 93 -3.51 -1.43 -6.50
N TRP A 94 -3.09 -2.39 -5.67
CA TRP A 94 -3.62 -2.61 -4.33
C TRP A 94 -2.57 -2.20 -3.30
N ALA A 95 -2.47 -0.92 -3.07
CA ALA A 95 -1.43 -0.35 -2.22
C ALA A 95 -1.76 1.09 -1.81
N GLY A 96 -1.20 1.51 -0.69
CA GLY A 96 -1.15 2.89 -0.25
C GLY A 96 -2.47 3.45 0.28
N SER A 97 -2.36 4.59 0.93
CA SER A 97 -3.49 5.45 1.31
C SER A 97 -3.66 6.58 0.28
N GLU A 98 -4.78 7.29 0.34
CA GLU A 98 -4.99 8.48 -0.48
C GLU A 98 -3.87 9.52 -0.25
N ALA A 99 -3.45 9.72 1.01
CA ALA A 99 -2.35 10.62 1.33
C ALA A 99 -1.04 10.25 0.59
N MET A 100 -0.75 8.96 0.44
CA MET A 100 0.45 8.50 -0.28
C MET A 100 0.31 8.63 -1.79
N LEU A 101 -0.89 8.44 -2.34
CA LEU A 101 -1.12 8.28 -3.77
C LEU A 101 -1.65 9.54 -4.48
N SER A 102 -2.05 10.58 -3.73
CA SER A 102 -2.69 11.80 -4.26
C SER A 102 -1.91 12.45 -5.41
N SER A 103 -0.57 12.53 -5.28
CA SER A 103 0.31 13.09 -6.31
C SER A 103 0.43 12.24 -7.58
N SER A 104 -0.15 11.05 -7.58
CA SER A 104 -0.10 10.08 -8.69
C SER A 104 -1.50 9.76 -9.23
N LYS A 105 -2.50 10.58 -8.93
CA LYS A 105 -3.90 10.36 -9.31
C LYS A 105 -4.09 10.12 -10.80
N ASP A 106 -3.32 10.82 -11.64
CA ASP A 106 -3.41 10.73 -13.11
C ASP A 106 -3.02 9.37 -13.69
N LEU A 107 -2.38 8.50 -12.88
CA LEU A 107 -2.02 7.13 -13.26
C LEU A 107 -3.19 6.15 -13.17
N PHE A 108 -4.35 6.57 -12.66
CA PHE A 108 -5.46 5.69 -12.37
C PHE A 108 -6.74 6.07 -13.11
N THR A 109 -7.54 5.07 -13.42
CA THR A 109 -8.88 5.24 -14.03
C THR A 109 -9.91 5.50 -12.94
N SER A 110 -10.80 6.44 -13.19
CA SER A 110 -11.95 6.67 -12.30
C SER A 110 -12.92 5.48 -12.36
N TYR A 111 -13.22 4.92 -11.20
CA TYR A 111 -14.22 3.87 -11.02
C TYR A 111 -14.80 3.91 -9.62
N VAL A 112 -16.11 3.93 -9.52
CA VAL A 112 -16.84 3.77 -8.25
C VAL A 112 -17.53 2.42 -8.27
N SER A 113 -17.19 1.57 -7.31
CA SER A 113 -17.77 0.23 -7.19
C SER A 113 -19.28 0.30 -6.93
N LYS A 114 -20.05 -0.65 -7.50
CA LYS A 114 -21.47 -0.85 -7.19
C LYS A 114 -21.72 -1.19 -5.71
N GLU A 115 -20.69 -1.65 -4.99
CA GLU A 115 -20.73 -1.95 -3.55
C GLU A 115 -20.46 -0.71 -2.66
N ASN A 116 -20.13 0.44 -3.25
CA ASN A 116 -19.70 1.64 -2.54
C ASN A 116 -20.71 2.12 -1.48
N ASP A 117 -22.01 2.05 -1.77
CA ASP A 117 -23.06 2.48 -0.83
C ASP A 117 -23.20 1.58 0.40
N LYS A 118 -22.65 0.37 0.34
CA LYS A 118 -22.64 -0.59 1.44
C LYS A 118 -21.46 -0.38 2.40
N MET A 119 -20.50 0.46 2.01
CA MET A 119 -19.36 0.81 2.87
C MET A 119 -19.78 1.80 3.96
N MET A 120 -19.03 1.83 5.07
CA MET A 120 -19.21 2.86 6.11
C MET A 120 -19.06 4.24 5.50
N ASP A 121 -19.87 5.22 5.91
CA ASP A 121 -20.00 6.49 5.21
C ASP A 121 -18.68 7.26 5.09
N GLN A 122 -17.82 7.21 6.13
CA GLN A 122 -16.50 7.83 6.14
C GLN A 122 -15.48 7.12 5.23
N PHE A 123 -15.79 5.92 4.71
CA PHE A 123 -14.89 5.12 3.87
C PHE A 123 -15.44 4.88 2.47
N LYS A 124 -16.44 5.64 2.06
CA LYS A 124 -16.92 5.60 0.67
C LYS A 124 -15.91 6.24 -0.28
N ASN A 125 -15.75 5.67 -1.46
CA ASN A 125 -15.02 6.33 -2.53
C ASN A 125 -15.81 7.56 -3.01
N THR A 126 -15.37 8.74 -2.60
CA THR A 126 -15.93 10.04 -2.99
C THR A 126 -15.08 10.74 -4.05
N THR A 127 -13.85 10.29 -4.28
CA THR A 127 -12.92 10.89 -5.25
C THR A 127 -13.03 10.30 -6.64
N GLY A 128 -13.71 9.17 -6.77
CA GLY A 128 -13.83 8.40 -8.00
C GLY A 128 -12.58 7.59 -8.36
N THR A 129 -11.45 7.80 -7.68
CA THR A 129 -10.17 7.19 -8.07
C THR A 129 -9.64 6.21 -7.02
N PHE A 130 -9.67 6.60 -5.75
CA PHE A 130 -9.16 5.78 -4.65
C PHE A 130 -10.32 5.06 -3.98
N THR A 131 -10.34 3.74 -4.08
CA THR A 131 -11.40 2.92 -3.49
C THR A 131 -10.91 2.32 -2.17
N PRO A 132 -11.36 2.81 -1.00
CA PRO A 132 -11.03 2.23 0.28
C PRO A 132 -11.53 0.79 0.36
N ALA A 133 -10.63 -0.17 0.63
CA ALA A 133 -10.97 -1.58 0.69
C ALA A 133 -10.95 -2.13 2.12
N PHE A 134 -9.88 -1.85 2.86
CA PHE A 134 -9.67 -2.29 4.23
C PHE A 134 -9.00 -1.18 5.02
N SER A 135 -9.03 -1.28 6.35
CA SER A 135 -8.27 -0.39 7.22
C SER A 135 -7.30 -1.17 8.08
N ASP A 136 -6.12 -0.61 8.23
CA ASP A 136 -5.09 -1.08 9.12
C ASP A 136 -4.59 0.11 9.95
N PRO A 137 -4.98 0.23 11.21
CA PRO A 137 -4.45 1.26 12.09
C PRO A 137 -2.92 1.21 12.17
N THR A 138 -2.30 2.36 12.33
CA THR A 138 -0.89 2.43 12.70
C THR A 138 -0.69 1.87 14.09
N VAL A 139 0.32 1.03 14.26
CA VAL A 139 0.68 0.42 15.54
C VAL A 139 2.18 0.39 15.72
N MET A 140 2.60 0.18 16.96
CA MET A 140 3.94 -0.30 17.26
C MET A 140 3.91 -1.82 17.44
N ILE A 141 4.85 -2.52 16.82
CA ILE A 141 5.16 -3.92 17.12
C ILE A 141 6.34 -3.93 18.09
N VAL A 142 6.22 -4.64 19.20
CA VAL A 142 7.23 -4.66 20.27
C VAL A 142 7.65 -6.08 20.56
N ASN A 143 8.94 -6.36 20.56
CA ASN A 143 9.49 -7.65 20.98
C ASN A 143 9.44 -7.75 22.49
N THR A 144 8.60 -8.66 23.01
CA THR A 144 8.28 -8.77 24.43
C THR A 144 9.47 -9.23 25.27
N LYS A 145 10.38 -10.02 24.69
CA LYS A 145 11.60 -10.48 25.37
C LYS A 145 12.59 -9.32 25.52
N LEU A 146 12.90 -8.65 24.42
CA LEU A 146 13.87 -7.53 24.43
C LEU A 146 13.38 -6.34 25.26
N GLU A 147 12.06 -6.05 25.21
CA GLU A 147 11.44 -5.03 26.07
C GLU A 147 11.65 -5.33 27.54
N LYS A 148 11.39 -6.58 27.95
CA LYS A 148 11.63 -7.05 29.34
C LYS A 148 13.10 -6.98 29.73
N ASP A 149 13.99 -7.46 28.86
CA ASP A 149 15.44 -7.47 29.11
C ASP A 149 16.01 -6.05 29.33
N LEU A 150 15.39 -5.03 28.73
CA LEU A 150 15.72 -3.62 28.89
C LEU A 150 14.95 -2.93 30.03
N GLY A 151 14.07 -3.61 30.73
CA GLY A 151 13.22 -3.03 31.77
C GLY A 151 12.27 -1.94 31.26
N LEU A 152 11.84 -2.05 29.99
CA LEU A 152 10.96 -1.07 29.36
C LEU A 152 9.49 -1.53 29.43
N ASN A 153 8.57 -0.56 29.30
CA ASN A 153 7.15 -0.78 29.08
C ASN A 153 6.67 0.20 28.01
N ILE A 154 6.66 -0.25 26.74
CA ILE A 154 6.35 0.60 25.59
C ILE A 154 4.83 0.63 25.41
N THR A 155 4.23 1.82 25.54
CA THR A 155 2.79 2.08 25.47
C THR A 155 2.41 3.18 24.47
N GLY A 156 3.38 4.03 24.07
CA GLY A 156 3.12 5.17 23.21
C GLY A 156 4.37 5.65 22.48
N PHE A 157 4.18 6.66 21.65
CA PHE A 157 5.28 7.29 20.92
C PHE A 157 6.28 7.97 21.85
N GLY A 158 5.80 8.49 22.99
CA GLY A 158 6.65 9.11 24.00
C GLY A 158 7.78 8.19 24.48
N ASP A 159 7.56 6.88 24.49
CA ASP A 159 8.57 5.90 24.92
C ASP A 159 9.72 5.76 23.92
N LEU A 160 9.50 6.10 22.64
CA LEU A 160 10.48 5.92 21.56
C LEU A 160 11.71 6.84 21.66
N ILE A 161 11.64 7.88 22.49
CA ILE A 161 12.78 8.77 22.75
C ILE A 161 13.64 8.32 23.94
N ASN A 162 13.32 7.16 24.54
CA ASN A 162 14.14 6.57 25.60
C ASN A 162 15.53 6.18 25.05
N SER A 163 16.59 6.58 25.73
CA SER A 163 17.97 6.32 25.30
C SER A 163 18.33 4.83 25.21
N ASN A 164 17.65 3.96 25.96
CA ASN A 164 17.82 2.51 25.87
C ASN A 164 17.35 1.92 24.54
N LEU A 165 16.57 2.68 23.74
CA LEU A 165 16.12 2.32 22.41
C LEU A 165 17.05 2.79 21.28
N LYS A 166 18.16 3.46 21.60
CA LYS A 166 19.11 3.95 20.61
C LYS A 166 19.62 2.82 19.71
N GLY A 167 19.39 2.93 18.40
CA GLY A 167 19.71 1.92 17.40
C GLY A 167 18.86 0.65 17.44
N LYS A 168 17.78 0.62 18.24
CA LYS A 168 16.91 -0.55 18.44
C LYS A 168 15.47 -0.33 17.98
N ILE A 169 15.22 0.74 17.22
CA ILE A 169 13.92 1.06 16.63
C ILE A 169 13.96 0.72 15.14
N ALA A 170 13.00 -0.05 14.67
CA ALA A 170 12.78 -0.30 13.24
C ALA A 170 11.79 0.72 12.69
N PHE A 171 12.23 1.53 11.74
CA PHE A 171 11.40 2.51 11.05
C PHE A 171 11.71 2.53 9.55
N GLY A 172 10.68 2.57 8.72
CA GLY A 172 10.84 2.65 7.27
C GLY A 172 11.04 4.09 6.77
N ASP A 173 11.46 4.23 5.53
CA ASP A 173 11.55 5.53 4.87
C ASP A 173 10.14 6.09 4.56
N PRO A 174 9.71 7.21 5.15
CA PRO A 174 8.38 7.78 4.94
C PRO A 174 8.19 8.37 3.53
N VAL A 175 9.26 8.59 2.76
CA VAL A 175 9.17 9.03 1.36
C VAL A 175 8.65 7.88 0.48
N ASN A 176 9.11 6.65 0.73
CA ASN A 176 8.88 5.49 -0.13
C ASN A 176 7.92 4.45 0.46
N SER A 177 7.61 4.50 1.76
CA SER A 177 6.74 3.57 2.46
C SER A 177 5.47 4.24 2.97
N SER A 178 4.30 3.72 2.57
CA SER A 178 3.00 4.19 3.04
C SER A 178 2.85 4.05 4.55
N SER A 179 3.23 2.90 5.12
CA SER A 179 3.14 2.68 6.57
C SER A 179 4.08 3.58 7.36
N ALA A 180 5.30 3.82 6.87
CA ALA A 180 6.22 4.74 7.50
C ALA A 180 5.71 6.20 7.44
N PHE A 181 5.11 6.61 6.31
CA PHE A 181 4.49 7.93 6.20
C PHE A 181 3.30 8.08 7.15
N GLN A 182 2.45 7.06 7.27
CA GLN A 182 1.35 7.06 8.23
C GLN A 182 1.87 7.11 9.68
N SER A 183 2.92 6.35 10.00
CA SER A 183 3.53 6.39 11.34
C SER A 183 4.17 7.76 11.64
N LEU A 184 4.85 8.37 10.66
CA LEU A 184 5.39 9.73 10.78
C LEU A 184 4.28 10.74 11.10
N THR A 185 3.19 10.72 10.33
CA THR A 185 2.08 11.65 10.54
C THR A 185 1.34 11.35 11.86
N ALA A 186 1.17 10.09 12.24
CA ALA A 186 0.60 9.72 13.55
C ALA A 186 1.42 10.29 14.71
N MET A 187 2.75 10.14 14.67
CA MET A 187 3.66 10.70 15.67
C MET A 187 3.54 12.24 15.74
N LEU A 188 3.58 12.91 14.59
CA LEU A 188 3.52 14.37 14.55
C LEU A 188 2.18 14.91 15.06
N TYR A 189 1.07 14.29 14.69
CA TYR A 189 -0.25 14.70 15.19
C TYR A 189 -0.43 14.39 16.68
N GLY A 190 -0.01 13.21 17.12
CA GLY A 190 -0.09 12.80 18.52
C GLY A 190 0.78 13.67 19.43
N MET A 191 2.06 13.81 19.11
CA MET A 191 3.01 14.58 19.91
C MET A 191 2.79 16.10 19.81
N GLY A 192 2.27 16.57 18.68
CA GLY A 192 1.89 17.98 18.49
C GLY A 192 0.45 18.30 18.93
N LYS A 193 -0.26 17.38 19.59
CA LYS A 193 -1.62 17.58 20.08
C LYS A 193 -2.60 18.08 19.02
N GLY A 194 -2.41 17.58 17.79
CA GLY A 194 -3.22 17.92 16.64
C GLY A 194 -2.66 19.05 15.75
N ASP A 195 -1.48 19.58 16.06
CA ASP A 195 -0.70 20.43 15.16
C ASP A 195 0.60 19.73 14.77
N PRO A 196 0.64 19.08 13.59
CA PRO A 196 1.79 18.30 13.16
C PRO A 196 3.01 19.15 12.78
N PHE A 197 2.88 20.47 12.72
CA PHE A 197 3.99 21.38 12.43
C PHE A 197 4.43 22.22 13.63
N SER A 198 3.89 21.95 14.82
CA SER A 198 4.30 22.60 16.06
C SER A 198 5.77 22.31 16.40
N ALA A 199 6.39 23.22 17.13
CA ALA A 199 7.73 23.02 17.67
C ALA A 199 7.80 21.78 18.58
N GLU A 200 6.73 21.48 19.35
CA GLU A 200 6.63 20.30 20.22
C GLU A 200 6.75 19.01 19.42
N ALA A 201 6.02 18.90 18.31
CA ALA A 201 6.05 17.73 17.42
C ALA A 201 7.46 17.51 16.83
N TRP A 202 8.09 18.56 16.35
CA TRP A 202 9.41 18.43 15.70
C TRP A 202 10.57 18.30 16.70
N ASN A 203 10.50 18.88 17.87
CA ASN A 203 11.45 18.61 18.97
C ASN A 203 11.40 17.14 19.43
N TYR A 204 10.21 16.53 19.43
CA TYR A 204 10.06 15.10 19.64
C TYR A 204 10.70 14.32 18.48
N MET A 205 10.40 14.71 17.23
CA MET A 205 10.90 14.03 16.03
C MET A 205 12.45 14.04 15.98
N ASP A 206 13.10 15.11 16.36
CA ASP A 206 14.58 15.18 16.46
C ASP A 206 15.14 14.11 17.40
N LYS A 207 14.53 13.94 18.57
CA LYS A 207 14.93 12.90 19.54
C LYS A 207 14.66 11.48 19.02
N PHE A 208 13.54 11.30 18.34
CA PHE A 208 13.20 10.03 17.69
C PHE A 208 14.21 9.68 16.59
N ILE A 209 14.51 10.63 15.70
CA ILE A 209 15.50 10.46 14.62
C ILE A 209 16.88 10.14 15.19
N ALA A 210 17.31 10.82 16.27
CA ALA A 210 18.57 10.52 16.94
C ALA A 210 18.64 9.07 17.45
N ASN A 211 17.51 8.49 17.89
CA ASN A 211 17.43 7.10 18.32
C ASN A 211 17.44 6.10 17.14
N LEU A 212 17.12 6.50 15.90
CA LEU A 212 17.24 5.64 14.72
C LEU A 212 18.70 5.35 14.33
N GLN A 213 19.66 6.20 14.72
CA GLN A 213 21.08 6.06 14.38
C GLN A 213 21.34 5.93 12.88
N GLY A 214 20.61 6.71 12.05
CA GLY A 214 20.72 6.68 10.60
C GLY A 214 20.19 5.39 9.94
N LYS A 215 19.62 4.46 10.71
CA LYS A 215 19.11 3.18 10.19
C LYS A 215 17.64 3.31 9.83
N MET A 216 17.33 3.18 8.55
CA MET A 216 15.97 3.04 8.07
C MET A 216 15.81 1.77 7.26
N ALA A 217 14.68 1.09 7.46
CA ALA A 217 14.33 -0.12 6.70
C ALA A 217 13.93 0.24 5.26
N ASN A 218 14.42 -0.53 4.30
CA ASN A 218 14.11 -0.33 2.87
C ASN A 218 12.67 -0.74 2.51
N SER A 219 12.04 -1.55 3.36
CA SER A 219 10.65 -1.97 3.18
C SER A 219 9.93 -2.10 4.52
N SER A 220 8.61 -1.95 4.48
CA SER A 220 7.78 -2.14 5.65
C SER A 220 7.84 -3.57 6.21
N SER A 221 8.10 -4.57 5.36
CA SER A 221 8.26 -5.96 5.82
C SER A 221 9.53 -6.18 6.64
N GLN A 222 10.61 -5.45 6.39
CA GLN A 222 11.82 -5.49 7.22
C GLN A 222 11.55 -4.98 8.64
N VAL A 223 10.64 -3.99 8.79
CA VAL A 223 10.30 -3.45 10.11
C VAL A 223 9.74 -4.55 11.01
N TYR A 224 8.60 -5.15 10.65
CA TYR A 224 7.95 -6.10 11.54
C TYR A 224 8.68 -7.45 11.63
N LYS A 225 9.36 -7.89 10.55
CA LYS A 225 10.19 -9.11 10.56
C LYS A 225 11.44 -8.93 11.43
N GLY A 226 12.10 -7.77 11.35
CA GLY A 226 13.27 -7.46 12.19
C GLY A 226 12.94 -7.44 13.68
N VAL A 227 11.77 -6.89 14.06
CA VAL A 227 11.31 -6.93 15.45
C VAL A 227 10.98 -8.36 15.90
N ALA A 228 10.25 -9.12 15.06
CA ALA A 228 9.91 -10.52 15.39
C ALA A 228 11.15 -11.41 15.48
N GLY A 229 12.16 -11.17 14.65
CA GLY A 229 13.46 -11.84 14.66
C GLY A 229 14.41 -11.42 15.79
N GLY A 230 14.06 -10.38 16.56
CA GLY A 230 14.89 -9.90 17.68
C GLY A 230 16.03 -8.97 17.27
N GLU A 231 16.02 -8.43 16.06
CA GLU A 231 16.98 -7.41 15.60
C GLU A 231 16.69 -6.05 16.24
N TYR A 232 15.40 -5.73 16.41
CA TYR A 232 14.93 -4.50 17.02
C TYR A 232 13.98 -4.77 18.18
N VAL A 233 13.92 -3.84 19.12
CA VAL A 233 13.00 -3.88 20.27
C VAL A 233 11.59 -3.47 19.89
N VAL A 234 11.47 -2.44 19.07
CA VAL A 234 10.20 -1.87 18.64
C VAL A 234 10.27 -1.47 17.17
N GLY A 235 9.15 -1.56 16.47
CA GLY A 235 9.02 -1.09 15.09
C GLY A 235 7.67 -0.41 14.86
N LEU A 236 7.66 0.57 13.96
CA LEU A 236 6.46 1.29 13.56
C LEU A 236 5.91 0.66 12.28
N THR A 237 4.67 0.16 12.36
CA THR A 237 4.04 -0.60 11.28
C THR A 237 2.51 -0.42 11.30
N TRP A 238 1.78 -1.30 10.64
CA TRP A 238 0.33 -1.35 10.70
C TRP A 238 -0.14 -2.67 11.33
N GLU A 239 -1.41 -2.72 11.71
CA GLU A 239 -1.97 -3.78 12.56
C GLU A 239 -1.86 -5.17 11.95
N ASP A 240 -2.22 -5.37 10.66
CA ASP A 240 -2.30 -6.69 10.03
C ASP A 240 -1.05 -7.55 10.21
N PRO A 241 0.16 -7.16 9.77
CA PRO A 241 1.33 -8.00 9.93
C PRO A 241 1.74 -8.18 11.39
N ALA A 242 1.57 -7.16 12.24
CA ALA A 242 1.90 -7.26 13.65
C ALA A 242 0.97 -8.24 14.39
N ALA A 243 -0.35 -8.12 14.18
CA ALA A 243 -1.34 -9.03 14.74
C ALA A 243 -1.22 -10.46 14.18
N SER A 244 -0.86 -10.59 12.90
CA SER A 244 -0.58 -11.90 12.28
C SER A 244 0.61 -12.60 12.94
N LEU A 245 1.67 -11.89 13.26
CA LEU A 245 2.83 -12.43 13.98
C LEU A 245 2.46 -12.87 15.41
N VAL A 246 1.66 -12.07 16.12
CA VAL A 246 1.12 -12.46 17.45
C VAL A 246 0.28 -13.72 17.35
N LYS A 247 -0.66 -13.78 16.38
CA LYS A 247 -1.52 -14.94 16.13
C LYS A 247 -0.70 -16.22 15.85
N ASN A 248 0.45 -16.08 15.21
CA ASN A 248 1.35 -17.18 14.88
C ASN A 248 2.39 -17.48 15.98
N GLY A 249 2.26 -16.90 17.18
CA GLY A 249 3.09 -17.21 18.34
C GLY A 249 4.46 -16.56 18.36
N ALA A 250 4.72 -15.55 17.54
CA ALA A 250 5.97 -14.77 17.62
C ALA A 250 6.06 -14.03 18.97
N PRO A 251 7.27 -13.84 19.53
CA PRO A 251 7.47 -13.16 20.80
C PRO A 251 7.30 -11.64 20.69
N VAL A 252 6.17 -11.22 20.19
CA VAL A 252 5.83 -9.81 19.97
C VAL A 252 4.45 -9.47 20.49
N LYS A 253 4.22 -8.18 20.76
CA LYS A 253 2.90 -7.62 21.05
C LYS A 253 2.56 -6.47 20.11
N VAL A 254 1.25 -6.24 19.88
CA VAL A 254 0.73 -5.06 19.20
C VAL A 254 0.44 -3.98 20.23
N VAL A 255 0.95 -2.78 19.99
CA VAL A 255 0.72 -1.62 20.85
C VAL A 255 0.07 -0.51 20.02
N PHE A 256 -1.14 -0.12 20.39
CA PHE A 256 -1.76 1.10 19.89
C PHE A 256 -1.22 2.28 20.69
N PRO A 257 -0.60 3.29 20.05
CA PRO A 257 0.01 4.39 20.78
C PRO A 257 -1.01 5.20 21.55
N THR A 258 -0.71 5.51 22.79
CA THR A 258 -1.59 6.29 23.68
C THR A 258 -1.85 7.71 23.19
N GLU A 259 -0.93 8.25 22.38
CA GLU A 259 -1.06 9.59 21.77
C GLU A 259 -1.95 9.60 20.53
N GLY A 260 -2.24 8.41 19.98
CA GLY A 260 -3.22 8.23 18.92
C GLY A 260 -2.67 7.53 17.68
N ALA A 261 -3.43 6.55 17.21
CA ALA A 261 -3.20 5.84 15.95
C ALA A 261 -3.92 6.53 14.78
N LEU A 262 -3.42 6.35 13.56
CA LEU A 262 -4.20 6.63 12.37
C LEU A 262 -5.03 5.41 12.00
N TYR A 263 -6.27 5.66 11.62
CA TYR A 263 -7.18 4.63 11.13
C TYR A 263 -7.45 4.86 9.64
N ALA A 264 -6.36 5.00 8.87
CA ALA A 264 -6.45 5.33 7.46
C ALA A 264 -6.75 4.10 6.61
N PRO A 265 -7.72 4.20 5.67
CA PRO A 265 -8.03 3.10 4.78
C PRO A 265 -6.89 2.87 3.78
N GLN A 266 -6.70 1.60 3.43
CA GLN A 266 -5.85 1.20 2.33
C GLN A 266 -6.70 1.01 1.09
N SER A 267 -6.22 1.54 -0.04
CA SER A 267 -7.04 1.63 -1.24
C SER A 267 -6.63 0.64 -2.33
N VAL A 268 -7.58 0.35 -3.20
CA VAL A 268 -7.40 -0.37 -4.46
C VAL A 268 -7.79 0.56 -5.61
N GLN A 269 -6.95 0.63 -6.65
CA GLN A 269 -7.11 1.52 -7.81
C GLN A 269 -6.93 0.74 -9.10
N ILE A 270 -7.67 1.14 -10.14
CA ILE A 270 -7.52 0.60 -11.49
C ILE A 270 -6.45 1.41 -12.22
N ILE A 271 -5.44 0.76 -12.75
CA ILE A 271 -4.37 1.41 -13.52
C ILE A 271 -4.94 1.94 -14.83
N LYS A 272 -4.60 3.17 -15.19
CA LYS A 272 -5.08 3.83 -16.40
C LYS A 272 -4.60 3.08 -17.64
N ASN A 273 -5.48 2.89 -18.62
CA ASN A 273 -5.20 2.15 -19.86
C ASN A 273 -4.77 0.69 -19.65
N CYS A 274 -5.11 0.08 -18.53
CA CYS A 274 -4.84 -1.34 -18.28
C CYS A 274 -5.53 -2.23 -19.33
N LYS A 275 -4.96 -3.42 -19.56
CA LYS A 275 -5.43 -4.33 -20.62
C LYS A 275 -6.74 -5.04 -20.26
N HIS A 276 -6.98 -5.31 -18.97
CA HIS A 276 -8.08 -6.12 -18.49
C HIS A 276 -9.05 -5.29 -17.63
N LEU A 277 -9.53 -4.16 -18.17
CA LEU A 277 -10.35 -3.17 -17.43
C LEU A 277 -11.57 -3.80 -16.74
N GLU A 278 -12.31 -4.67 -17.42
CA GLU A 278 -13.51 -5.29 -16.83
C GLU A 278 -13.18 -6.28 -15.71
N ASN A 279 -12.06 -7.00 -15.81
CA ASN A 279 -11.57 -7.84 -14.73
C ASN A 279 -11.07 -7.01 -13.54
N ALA A 280 -10.44 -5.87 -13.81
CA ALA A 280 -10.03 -4.92 -12.78
C ALA A 280 -11.23 -4.34 -12.01
N LYS A 281 -12.31 -3.96 -12.69
CA LYS A 281 -13.58 -3.54 -12.07
C LYS A 281 -14.18 -4.65 -11.21
N LYS A 282 -14.22 -5.89 -11.72
CA LYS A 282 -14.68 -7.06 -10.96
C LYS A 282 -13.86 -7.28 -9.70
N PHE A 283 -12.54 -7.09 -9.76
CA PHE A 283 -11.67 -7.21 -8.60
C PHE A 283 -11.97 -6.13 -7.55
N VAL A 284 -12.14 -4.87 -7.96
CA VAL A 284 -12.52 -3.78 -7.05
C VAL A 284 -13.88 -4.06 -6.40
N ASP A 285 -14.88 -4.48 -7.16
CA ASP A 285 -16.21 -4.85 -6.64
C ASP A 285 -16.11 -6.01 -5.64
N TYR A 286 -15.28 -7.02 -5.97
CA TYR A 286 -15.06 -8.18 -5.13
C TYR A 286 -14.45 -7.81 -3.79
N MET A 287 -13.48 -6.91 -3.77
CA MET A 287 -12.83 -6.42 -2.53
C MET A 287 -13.84 -5.79 -1.56
N LEU A 288 -14.88 -5.13 -2.07
CA LEU A 288 -15.91 -4.47 -1.28
C LEU A 288 -17.13 -5.37 -1.01
N SER A 289 -17.19 -6.55 -1.61
CA SER A 289 -18.32 -7.47 -1.44
C SER A 289 -18.48 -7.93 0.00
N GLU A 290 -19.71 -8.24 0.40
CA GLU A 290 -20.03 -8.77 1.74
C GLU A 290 -19.20 -10.01 2.05
N LYS A 291 -19.06 -10.92 1.07
CA LYS A 291 -18.29 -12.15 1.21
C LYS A 291 -16.85 -11.88 1.63
N VAL A 292 -16.15 -10.99 0.93
CA VAL A 292 -14.74 -10.70 1.22
C VAL A 292 -14.59 -9.91 2.51
N GLN A 293 -15.44 -8.93 2.73
CA GLN A 293 -15.38 -8.09 3.93
C GLN A 293 -15.63 -8.92 5.20
N ASN A 294 -16.60 -9.83 5.19
CA ASN A 294 -16.83 -10.76 6.30
C ASN A 294 -15.67 -11.75 6.44
N TYR A 295 -15.21 -12.35 5.34
CA TYR A 295 -14.10 -13.31 5.39
C TYR A 295 -12.84 -12.68 6.00
N VAL A 296 -12.48 -11.48 5.56
CA VAL A 296 -11.31 -10.76 6.06
C VAL A 296 -11.48 -10.41 7.54
N GLY A 297 -12.63 -9.88 7.93
CA GLY A 297 -12.88 -9.47 9.31
C GLY A 297 -12.94 -10.64 10.30
N GLU A 298 -13.45 -11.80 9.90
CA GLU A 298 -13.59 -12.97 10.77
C GLU A 298 -12.31 -13.84 10.82
N ASN A 299 -11.56 -13.92 9.72
CA ASN A 299 -10.50 -14.93 9.58
C ASN A 299 -9.08 -14.32 9.54
N LEU A 300 -8.97 -13.03 9.17
CA LEU A 300 -7.68 -12.36 9.04
C LEU A 300 -7.50 -11.29 10.12
N THR A 301 -6.38 -10.60 10.05
CA THR A 301 -5.97 -9.54 10.97
C THR A 301 -6.17 -8.14 10.39
N VAL A 302 -7.05 -8.01 9.38
CA VAL A 302 -7.36 -6.78 8.66
C VAL A 302 -8.79 -6.34 8.97
N ARG A 303 -9.01 -5.05 9.09
CA ARG A 303 -10.32 -4.48 9.44
C ARG A 303 -11.18 -4.25 8.21
N PRO A 304 -12.37 -4.87 8.14
CA PRO A 304 -13.33 -4.60 7.07
C PRO A 304 -13.89 -3.18 7.20
N LEU A 305 -14.30 -2.60 6.07
CA LEU A 305 -14.91 -1.26 6.00
C LEU A 305 -16.39 -1.29 5.59
N ARG A 306 -16.96 -2.47 5.39
CA ARG A 306 -18.38 -2.65 5.04
C ARG A 306 -19.25 -2.54 6.29
N LYS A 307 -20.41 -1.88 6.17
CA LYS A 307 -21.44 -1.82 7.23
C LYS A 307 -21.87 -3.23 7.62
N GLY A 308 -21.89 -3.50 8.90
CA GLY A 308 -22.33 -4.79 9.47
C GLY A 308 -21.30 -5.94 9.36
N ALA A 309 -20.12 -5.72 8.77
CA ALA A 309 -19.07 -6.72 8.75
C ALA A 309 -18.51 -6.97 10.16
N LYS A 310 -18.25 -8.25 10.47
CA LYS A 310 -17.74 -8.68 11.78
C LYS A 310 -16.23 -8.54 11.86
N LEU A 311 -15.73 -8.35 13.07
CA LEU A 311 -14.31 -8.36 13.40
C LEU A 311 -14.00 -9.57 14.28
N ALA A 312 -12.86 -10.22 14.06
CA ALA A 312 -12.42 -11.35 14.87
C ALA A 312 -12.24 -10.94 16.34
N SER A 313 -12.60 -11.84 17.25
CA SER A 313 -12.63 -11.55 18.70
C SER A 313 -11.24 -11.29 19.30
N TYR A 314 -10.17 -11.72 18.66
CA TYR A 314 -8.78 -11.45 19.06
C TYR A 314 -8.29 -10.05 18.65
N MET A 315 -9.04 -9.33 17.81
CA MET A 315 -8.68 -7.97 17.40
C MET A 315 -9.22 -6.94 18.39
N THR A 316 -8.43 -5.91 18.63
CA THR A 316 -8.86 -4.81 19.51
C THR A 316 -10.09 -4.10 18.92
N PRO A 317 -11.20 -3.97 19.65
CA PRO A 317 -12.37 -3.22 19.18
C PRO A 317 -12.01 -1.77 18.82
N ALA A 318 -12.60 -1.25 17.73
CA ALA A 318 -12.27 0.08 17.22
C ALA A 318 -12.49 1.20 18.25
N ASN A 319 -13.49 1.07 19.12
CA ASN A 319 -13.79 2.04 20.18
C ASN A 319 -12.76 2.05 21.34
N LYS A 320 -11.81 1.11 21.35
CA LYS A 320 -10.70 1.08 22.30
C LYS A 320 -9.39 1.65 21.72
N ILE A 321 -9.39 2.03 20.47
CA ILE A 321 -8.24 2.62 19.80
C ILE A 321 -8.34 4.14 19.93
N VAL A 322 -7.34 4.74 20.57
CA VAL A 322 -7.20 6.20 20.59
C VAL A 322 -6.78 6.65 19.19
N LEU A 323 -7.49 7.64 18.64
CA LEU A 323 -7.15 8.18 17.31
C LEU A 323 -6.30 9.44 17.45
N ALA A 324 -5.42 9.66 16.49
CA ALA A 324 -4.60 10.87 16.43
C ALA A 324 -5.51 12.12 16.37
N PRO A 325 -5.27 13.10 17.24
CA PRO A 325 -6.16 14.25 17.38
C PRO A 325 -6.15 15.11 16.11
N LYS A 326 -7.33 15.58 15.68
CA LYS A 326 -7.49 16.50 14.54
C LYS A 326 -6.88 16.03 13.20
N TYR A 327 -6.65 14.73 13.03
CA TYR A 327 -6.12 14.19 11.78
C TYR A 327 -7.10 14.38 10.63
N ASP A 328 -6.64 14.99 9.54
CA ASP A 328 -7.39 15.20 8.30
C ASP A 328 -6.59 14.58 7.15
N GLU A 329 -7.08 13.46 6.61
CA GLU A 329 -6.39 12.71 5.56
C GLU A 329 -6.24 13.53 4.28
N LYS A 330 -7.25 14.33 3.90
CA LYS A 330 -7.22 15.15 2.70
C LYS A 330 -6.15 16.22 2.81
N TRP A 331 -6.14 16.93 3.93
CA TRP A 331 -5.13 17.95 4.20
C TRP A 331 -3.71 17.33 4.26
N VAL A 332 -3.56 16.16 4.85
CA VAL A 332 -2.28 15.42 4.87
C VAL A 332 -1.84 15.03 3.46
N ALA A 333 -2.77 14.60 2.59
CA ALA A 333 -2.50 14.31 1.19
C ALA A 333 -1.95 15.53 0.44
N GLU A 334 -2.58 16.68 0.62
CA GLU A 334 -2.17 17.96 0.01
C GLU A 334 -0.81 18.45 0.52
N ASN A 335 -0.46 18.14 1.76
CA ASN A 335 0.78 18.56 2.43
C ASN A 335 1.88 17.49 2.48
N LYS A 336 1.71 16.33 1.84
CA LYS A 336 2.67 15.22 1.90
C LYS A 336 4.11 15.64 1.60
N GLY A 337 4.30 16.44 0.57
CA GLY A 337 5.62 16.95 0.19
C GLY A 337 6.30 17.75 1.30
N LYS A 338 5.52 18.53 2.07
CA LYS A 338 6.04 19.30 3.22
C LYS A 338 6.49 18.38 4.36
N PHE A 339 5.67 17.37 4.71
CA PHE A 339 6.03 16.40 5.74
C PHE A 339 7.33 15.66 5.42
N THR A 340 7.42 15.10 4.22
CA THR A 340 8.59 14.32 3.80
C THR A 340 9.84 15.17 3.67
N LYS A 341 9.73 16.40 3.16
CA LYS A 341 10.84 17.35 3.07
C LYS A 341 11.37 17.69 4.45
N MET A 342 10.50 18.11 5.38
CA MET A 342 10.92 18.44 6.75
C MET A 342 11.57 17.24 7.45
N PHE A 343 11.00 16.02 7.30
CA PHE A 343 11.61 14.83 7.88
C PHE A 343 13.03 14.60 7.33
N THR A 344 13.23 14.73 6.02
CA THR A 344 14.55 14.58 5.39
C THR A 344 15.54 15.62 5.91
N GLU A 345 15.12 16.90 6.01
CA GLU A 345 15.98 17.97 6.53
C GLU A 345 16.41 17.74 8.00
N HIS A 346 15.50 17.21 8.85
CA HIS A 346 15.82 16.86 10.24
C HIS A 346 16.72 15.61 10.33
N LEU A 347 16.50 14.63 9.45
CA LEU A 347 17.36 13.44 9.36
C LEU A 347 18.79 13.82 8.95
N GLU A 348 18.95 14.65 7.93
CA GLU A 348 20.27 15.12 7.45
C GLU A 348 21.04 15.90 8.53
N LYS A 349 20.35 16.70 9.34
CA LYS A 349 20.97 17.43 10.46
C LYS A 349 21.43 16.52 11.59
N SER A 350 20.88 15.31 11.68
CA SER A 350 21.20 14.35 12.76
C SER A 350 22.36 13.41 12.43
N MET A 351 22.76 13.34 11.16
CA MET A 351 23.92 12.56 10.67
C MET A 351 25.21 13.35 10.73
#